data_1da0a53c8cab42b1634ae3e484b81505
#
_entry.id   1da0a53c8cab42b1634ae3e484b81505
#
_cell.length_a   1.000
_cell.length_b   1.000
_cell.length_c   1.000
_cell.angle_alpha   90.00
_cell.angle_beta   90.00
_cell.angle_gamma   90.00
#
_symmetry.space_group_name_H-M   'P 1'
#
loop_
_entity.id
_entity.type
_entity.pdbx_description
1 polymer ?
#
loop_
_entity_poly.entity_id
_entity_poly.type
_entity_poly.pdbx_seq_one_letter_code
_entity_poly.pdbx_strand_id
1 'polypeptide(L)'
;MNATPGAGSLSAVATSPSNPNRVIIGLSDGFIALDANALATGTVGNGWITNSTQPLAAFVSSVAFDPSNELIVYATYETFGGNSVYRSANGGVSWTAMPGTGSNLLPRVPAHTVTVDPTNTARIYVGTDIGVYTSLDSGANWFREATGFGNVSVEHLEVNSQGAALYLYAFTHGRGAWRVPLVP
;
A
#
# COMPACT_ATOMS: atom_id res chain seq x y z
N MET A 1 -8.11 -9.95 -21.13
CA MET A 1 -7.19 -9.23 -22.02
C MET A 1 -5.92 -9.00 -21.23
N ASN A 2 -4.79 -9.62 -21.62
CA ASN A 2 -3.50 -9.26 -21.05
C ASN A 2 -3.17 -7.87 -21.58
N ALA A 3 -3.39 -6.85 -20.79
CA ALA A 3 -2.89 -5.53 -21.11
C ALA A 3 -1.35 -5.62 -21.07
N THR A 4 -0.72 -5.24 -22.15
CA THR A 4 0.73 -5.04 -22.17
C THR A 4 1.04 -3.97 -21.12
N PRO A 5 2.04 -4.14 -20.24
CA PRO A 5 2.46 -3.08 -19.33
C PRO A 5 2.63 -1.81 -20.16
N GLY A 6 1.95 -0.75 -19.74
CA GLY A 6 1.98 0.51 -20.45
C GLY A 6 3.36 1.16 -20.43
N ALA A 7 3.48 2.32 -21.05
CA ALA A 7 4.68 3.14 -21.04
C ALA A 7 4.85 3.91 -19.72
N GLY A 8 4.16 3.50 -18.64
CA GLY A 8 4.21 4.14 -17.33
C GLY A 8 5.60 4.09 -16.72
N SER A 9 6.01 5.18 -16.07
CA SER A 9 7.25 5.23 -15.29
C SER A 9 7.07 4.50 -13.96
N LEU A 10 8.15 3.94 -13.42
CA LEU A 10 8.16 3.38 -12.06
C LEU A 10 7.74 4.44 -11.03
N SER A 11 6.74 4.15 -10.23
CA SER A 11 6.20 5.08 -9.23
C SER A 11 6.28 4.53 -7.80
N ALA A 12 6.21 3.21 -7.63
CA ALA A 12 6.28 2.57 -6.32
C ALA A 12 7.01 1.24 -6.40
N VAL A 13 7.66 0.83 -5.30
CA VAL A 13 8.35 -0.47 -5.19
C VAL A 13 8.28 -0.98 -3.77
N ALA A 14 8.09 -2.29 -3.61
CA ALA A 14 8.21 -2.97 -2.33
C ALA A 14 8.82 -4.35 -2.50
N THR A 15 9.56 -4.79 -1.47
CA THR A 15 10.05 -6.15 -1.31
C THR A 15 9.25 -6.87 -0.24
N SER A 16 8.99 -8.15 -0.41
CA SER A 16 8.29 -8.93 0.60
C SER A 16 9.18 -9.18 1.83
N PRO A 17 8.74 -8.78 3.04
CA PRO A 17 9.49 -9.06 4.26
C PRO A 17 9.63 -10.56 4.56
N SER A 18 8.65 -11.37 4.18
CA SER A 18 8.66 -12.82 4.40
C SER A 18 9.40 -13.60 3.31
N ASN A 19 9.62 -12.99 2.13
CA ASN A 19 10.37 -13.59 1.02
C ASN A 19 11.05 -12.51 0.17
N PRO A 20 12.34 -12.20 0.41
CA PRO A 20 13.06 -11.14 -0.30
C PRO A 20 13.22 -11.41 -1.81
N ASN A 21 12.90 -12.60 -2.28
CA ASN A 21 12.90 -12.94 -3.70
C ASN A 21 11.66 -12.40 -4.45
N ARG A 22 10.67 -11.86 -3.72
CA ARG A 22 9.47 -11.25 -4.30
C ARG A 22 9.54 -9.73 -4.22
N VAL A 23 9.45 -9.09 -5.37
CA VAL A 23 9.42 -7.64 -5.52
C VAL A 23 8.18 -7.26 -6.31
N ILE A 24 7.48 -6.23 -5.87
CA ILE A 24 6.35 -5.66 -6.58
C ILE A 24 6.63 -4.21 -6.92
N ILE A 25 6.21 -3.79 -8.09
CA ILE A 25 6.32 -2.41 -8.56
C ILE A 25 4.97 -1.88 -8.99
N GLY A 26 4.76 -0.59 -8.76
CA GLY A 26 3.66 0.18 -9.31
C GLY A 26 4.16 1.14 -10.39
N LEU A 27 3.33 1.39 -11.38
CA LEU A 27 3.62 2.28 -12.50
C LEU A 27 2.66 3.47 -12.51
N SER A 28 3.12 4.57 -13.11
CA SER A 28 2.35 5.82 -13.18
C SER A 28 1.07 5.74 -14.02
N ASP A 29 0.91 4.70 -14.83
CA ASP A 29 -0.29 4.41 -15.63
C ASP A 29 -1.26 3.42 -14.97
N GLY A 30 -0.98 3.02 -13.71
CA GLY A 30 -1.85 2.16 -12.92
C GLY A 30 -1.53 0.66 -12.99
N PHE A 31 -0.55 0.27 -13.79
CA PHE A 31 -0.09 -1.12 -13.80
C PHE A 31 0.69 -1.46 -12.55
N ILE A 32 0.52 -2.70 -12.11
CA ILE A 32 1.29 -3.33 -11.04
C ILE A 32 1.93 -4.58 -11.62
N ALA A 33 3.24 -4.73 -11.42
CA ALA A 33 3.99 -5.89 -11.88
C ALA A 33 4.71 -6.56 -10.71
N LEU A 34 4.78 -7.88 -10.72
CA LEU A 34 5.45 -8.70 -9.72
C LEU A 34 6.61 -9.45 -10.35
N ASP A 35 7.76 -9.41 -9.70
CA ASP A 35 8.84 -10.37 -9.88
C ASP A 35 8.87 -11.34 -8.70
N ALA A 36 8.70 -12.62 -8.97
CA ALA A 36 8.74 -13.70 -7.97
C ALA A 36 10.14 -14.32 -7.81
N ASN A 37 11.13 -13.84 -8.54
CA ASN A 37 12.49 -14.40 -8.57
C ASN A 37 13.58 -13.31 -8.68
N ALA A 38 13.39 -12.22 -7.97
CA ALA A 38 14.24 -11.02 -8.05
C ALA A 38 15.71 -11.26 -7.68
N LEU A 39 16.01 -12.31 -6.91
CA LEU A 39 17.37 -12.69 -6.53
C LEU A 39 18.04 -13.65 -7.53
N ALA A 40 17.36 -14.10 -8.58
CA ALA A 40 17.98 -14.96 -9.58
C ALA A 40 19.09 -14.21 -10.32
N THR A 41 20.31 -14.72 -10.18
CA THR A 41 21.49 -14.16 -10.85
C THR A 41 21.47 -14.47 -12.35
N GLY A 42 21.69 -13.48 -13.21
CA GLY A 42 21.99 -13.67 -14.63
C GLY A 42 20.91 -13.25 -15.62
N THR A 43 19.77 -12.76 -15.21
CA THR A 43 18.72 -12.27 -16.12
C THR A 43 18.37 -10.82 -15.85
N VAL A 44 19.24 -9.92 -16.26
CA VAL A 44 18.83 -8.51 -16.43
C VAL A 44 17.83 -8.48 -17.58
N GLY A 45 16.56 -8.31 -17.27
CA GLY A 45 15.52 -8.01 -18.25
C GLY A 45 14.45 -9.07 -18.52
N ASN A 46 14.48 -10.26 -17.95
CA ASN A 46 13.49 -11.33 -18.24
C ASN A 46 12.65 -11.83 -17.07
N GLY A 47 12.80 -11.26 -15.85
CA GLY A 47 12.11 -11.72 -14.66
C GLY A 47 10.94 -10.84 -14.19
N TRP A 48 10.88 -9.60 -14.62
CA TRP A 48 10.04 -8.57 -14.03
C TRP A 48 8.53 -8.68 -14.33
N ILE A 49 8.09 -9.66 -15.11
CA ILE A 49 6.67 -9.76 -15.43
C ILE A 49 6.22 -11.22 -15.39
N THR A 50 6.17 -11.81 -14.23
CA THR A 50 5.38 -13.02 -14.04
C THR A 50 3.88 -12.68 -13.96
N ASN A 51 3.52 -11.45 -13.58
CA ASN A 51 2.15 -10.98 -13.51
C ASN A 51 2.08 -9.46 -13.62
N SER A 52 1.35 -8.98 -14.61
CA SER A 52 1.05 -7.56 -14.78
C SER A 52 -0.46 -7.37 -14.79
N THR A 53 -0.97 -6.55 -13.89
CA THR A 53 -2.40 -6.24 -13.77
C THR A 53 -2.58 -4.74 -13.62
N GLN A 54 -3.73 -4.24 -14.03
CA GLN A 54 -4.13 -2.84 -13.89
C GLN A 54 -5.46 -2.78 -13.13
N PRO A 55 -5.43 -2.76 -11.79
CA PRO A 55 -6.65 -2.64 -10.97
C PRO A 55 -7.42 -1.34 -11.24
N LEU A 56 -6.68 -0.27 -11.48
CA LEU A 56 -7.20 1.06 -11.78
C LEU A 56 -6.26 1.78 -12.74
N ALA A 57 -6.80 2.48 -13.74
CA ALA A 57 -6.02 3.34 -14.63
C ALA A 57 -5.77 4.71 -13.98
N ALA A 58 -4.91 4.73 -12.96
CA ALA A 58 -4.51 5.93 -12.22
C ALA A 58 -3.09 5.72 -11.67
N PHE A 59 -2.45 6.79 -11.22
CA PHE A 59 -1.09 6.74 -10.66
C PHE A 59 -1.02 5.82 -9.43
N VAL A 60 -0.17 4.80 -9.45
CA VAL A 60 0.10 3.95 -8.28
C VAL A 60 1.03 4.71 -7.34
N SER A 61 0.53 5.15 -6.22
CA SER A 61 1.28 5.95 -5.24
C SER A 61 2.11 5.11 -4.28
N SER A 62 1.61 3.92 -3.90
CA SER A 62 2.33 3.03 -3.00
C SER A 62 1.92 1.57 -3.24
N VAL A 63 2.85 0.66 -2.95
CA VAL A 63 2.61 -0.78 -2.87
C VAL A 63 3.24 -1.32 -1.59
N ALA A 64 2.59 -2.28 -0.94
CA ALA A 64 3.10 -2.92 0.27
C ALA A 64 2.72 -4.40 0.33
N PHE A 65 3.61 -5.23 0.85
CA PHE A 65 3.29 -6.60 1.22
C PHE A 65 2.75 -6.67 2.65
N ASP A 66 1.92 -7.67 2.90
CA ASP A 66 1.67 -8.15 4.26
C ASP A 66 2.98 -8.73 4.82
N PRO A 67 3.41 -8.30 6.01
CA PRO A 67 4.70 -8.75 6.58
C PRO A 67 4.81 -10.26 6.80
N SER A 68 3.68 -10.94 6.98
CA SER A 68 3.62 -12.37 7.29
C SER A 68 3.26 -13.26 6.09
N ASN A 69 2.75 -12.65 5.00
CA ASN A 69 2.24 -13.43 3.86
C ASN A 69 2.52 -12.72 2.53
N GLU A 70 3.49 -13.26 1.79
CA GLU A 70 3.93 -12.73 0.49
C GLU A 70 2.86 -12.76 -0.62
N LEU A 71 1.74 -13.45 -0.41
CA LEU A 71 0.62 -13.47 -1.36
C LEU A 71 -0.37 -12.33 -1.14
N ILE A 72 -0.34 -11.70 0.04
CA ILE A 72 -1.17 -10.54 0.34
C ILE A 72 -0.39 -9.27 0.02
N VAL A 73 -0.95 -8.48 -0.88
CA VAL A 73 -0.35 -7.23 -1.36
C VAL A 73 -1.40 -6.14 -1.37
N TYR A 74 -0.99 -4.94 -1.04
CA TYR A 74 -1.81 -3.73 -1.06
C TYR A 74 -1.25 -2.74 -2.07
N ALA A 75 -2.14 -1.97 -2.68
CA ALA A 75 -1.77 -0.88 -3.58
C ALA A 75 -2.67 0.33 -3.33
N THR A 76 -2.07 1.52 -3.39
CA THR A 76 -2.79 2.79 -3.33
C THR A 76 -2.68 3.55 -4.64
N TYR A 77 -3.70 4.38 -4.88
CA TYR A 77 -3.83 5.15 -6.12
C TYR A 77 -4.19 6.61 -5.82
N GLU A 78 -3.57 7.51 -6.55
CA GLU A 78 -3.95 8.92 -6.55
C GLU A 78 -5.16 9.12 -7.47
N THR A 79 -6.36 9.02 -6.88
CA THR A 79 -7.62 9.17 -7.60
C THR A 79 -8.68 9.85 -6.74
N PHE A 80 -9.55 10.64 -7.38
CA PHE A 80 -10.72 11.24 -6.77
C PHE A 80 -12.00 10.51 -7.21
N GLY A 81 -12.98 10.45 -6.30
CA GLY A 81 -14.32 9.91 -6.62
C GLY A 81 -14.41 8.39 -6.75
N GLY A 82 -13.26 7.68 -6.79
CA GLY A 82 -13.14 6.24 -6.91
C GLY A 82 -12.60 5.56 -5.65
N ASN A 83 -12.39 4.25 -5.73
CA ASN A 83 -11.65 3.53 -4.71
C ASN A 83 -10.15 3.78 -4.92
N SER A 84 -9.46 4.19 -3.87
CA SER A 84 -8.04 4.50 -3.91
C SER A 84 -7.15 3.42 -3.29
N VAL A 85 -7.72 2.35 -2.71
CA VAL A 85 -6.99 1.24 -2.11
C VAL A 85 -7.49 -0.09 -2.63
N TYR A 86 -6.55 -0.95 -3.00
CA TYR A 86 -6.79 -2.30 -3.50
C TYR A 86 -5.95 -3.33 -2.76
N ARG A 87 -6.47 -4.55 -2.63
CA ARG A 87 -5.80 -5.70 -2.04
C ARG A 87 -5.78 -6.87 -3.00
N SER A 88 -4.65 -7.52 -3.13
CA SER A 88 -4.51 -8.85 -3.71
C SER A 88 -4.34 -9.89 -2.61
N ALA A 89 -4.90 -11.08 -2.80
CA ALA A 89 -4.71 -12.24 -1.93
C ALA A 89 -3.96 -13.39 -2.64
N ASN A 90 -3.47 -13.14 -3.85
CA ASN A 90 -2.83 -14.14 -4.70
C ASN A 90 -1.56 -13.61 -5.39
N GLY A 91 -0.81 -12.75 -4.69
CA GLY A 91 0.47 -12.23 -5.13
C GLY A 91 0.37 -11.27 -6.32
N GLY A 92 -0.69 -10.47 -6.41
CA GLY A 92 -0.85 -9.48 -7.48
C GLY A 92 -1.53 -10.00 -8.75
N VAL A 93 -2.02 -11.25 -8.77
CA VAL A 93 -2.72 -11.82 -9.94
C VAL A 93 -4.10 -11.21 -10.14
N SER A 94 -4.80 -10.96 -9.05
CA SER A 94 -6.09 -10.26 -9.06
C SER A 94 -6.22 -9.35 -7.84
N TRP A 95 -7.07 -8.35 -7.96
CA TRP A 95 -7.22 -7.28 -6.98
C TRP A 95 -8.68 -7.03 -6.64
N THR A 96 -8.93 -6.70 -5.40
CA THR A 96 -10.24 -6.31 -4.88
C THR A 96 -10.11 -4.93 -4.25
N ALA A 97 -11.02 -4.03 -4.59
CA ALA A 97 -11.10 -2.71 -3.97
C ALA A 97 -11.50 -2.83 -2.50
N MET A 98 -10.98 -1.92 -1.67
CA MET A 98 -11.19 -1.89 -0.22
C MET A 98 -11.92 -0.60 0.22
N PRO A 99 -13.16 -0.39 -0.21
CA PRO A 99 -13.90 0.84 0.12
C PRO A 99 -14.35 0.92 1.58
N GLY A 100 -14.34 -0.18 2.33
CA GLY A 100 -15.00 -0.33 3.61
C GLY A 100 -16.48 -0.73 3.47
N THR A 101 -17.20 -0.76 4.60
CA THR A 101 -18.61 -1.18 4.65
C THR A 101 -19.49 -0.18 5.43
N GLY A 102 -20.75 -0.08 5.05
CA GLY A 102 -21.76 0.74 5.75
C GLY A 102 -21.34 2.21 5.88
N SER A 103 -21.19 2.68 7.11
CA SER A 103 -20.73 4.05 7.43
C SER A 103 -19.20 4.17 7.61
N ASN A 104 -18.48 3.05 7.62
CA ASN A 104 -17.03 2.99 7.87
C ASN A 104 -16.28 2.86 6.55
N LEU A 105 -16.45 3.86 5.70
CA LEU A 105 -15.84 3.89 4.38
C LEU A 105 -14.51 4.63 4.39
N LEU A 106 -13.59 4.19 3.55
CA LEU A 106 -12.45 4.99 3.16
C LEU A 106 -12.95 6.16 2.29
N PRO A 107 -12.52 7.40 2.54
CA PRO A 107 -12.93 8.54 1.71
C PRO A 107 -12.42 8.37 0.27
N ARG A 108 -13.21 8.88 -0.68
CA ARG A 108 -12.87 8.82 -2.12
C ARG A 108 -11.96 9.98 -2.53
N VAL A 109 -10.81 10.04 -1.90
CA VAL A 109 -9.73 11.01 -2.15
C VAL A 109 -8.45 10.27 -2.48
N PRO A 110 -7.41 10.93 -3.01
CA PRO A 110 -6.11 10.33 -3.23
C PRO A 110 -5.58 9.65 -1.97
N ALA A 111 -5.09 8.43 -2.14
CA ALA A 111 -4.29 7.73 -1.15
C ALA A 111 -2.84 7.71 -1.63
N HIS A 112 -1.91 8.12 -0.77
CA HIS A 112 -0.50 8.29 -1.12
C HIS A 112 0.36 7.13 -0.63
N THR A 113 -0.06 6.47 0.45
CA THR A 113 0.76 5.45 1.10
C THR A 113 -0.10 4.42 1.83
N VAL A 114 0.37 3.18 1.89
CA VAL A 114 -0.20 2.11 2.71
C VAL A 114 0.91 1.39 3.47
N THR A 115 0.65 1.09 4.73
CA THR A 115 1.52 0.23 5.55
C THR A 115 0.71 -0.72 6.42
N VAL A 116 1.29 -1.87 6.76
CA VAL A 116 0.66 -2.92 7.56
C VAL A 116 1.41 -3.06 8.87
N ASP A 117 0.69 -3.21 9.97
CA ASP A 117 1.29 -3.47 11.28
C ASP A 117 1.94 -4.87 11.28
N PRO A 118 3.26 -4.96 11.50
CA PRO A 118 3.95 -6.26 11.46
C PRO A 118 3.60 -7.18 12.63
N THR A 119 2.99 -6.65 13.70
CA THR A 119 2.57 -7.44 14.86
C THR A 119 1.10 -7.88 14.78
N ASN A 120 0.31 -7.18 13.95
CA ASN A 120 -1.09 -7.51 13.71
C ASN A 120 -1.48 -7.13 12.27
N THR A 121 -1.34 -8.05 11.33
CA THR A 121 -1.55 -7.78 9.90
C THR A 121 -3.01 -7.49 9.51
N ALA A 122 -3.98 -7.67 10.43
CA ALA A 122 -5.33 -7.14 10.24
C ALA A 122 -5.39 -5.61 10.37
N ARG A 123 -4.34 -4.99 10.96
CA ARG A 123 -4.24 -3.54 11.15
C ARG A 123 -3.49 -2.91 9.98
N ILE A 124 -4.19 -2.08 9.22
CA ILE A 124 -3.69 -1.43 8.00
C ILE A 124 -3.86 0.07 8.17
N TYR A 125 -2.86 0.83 7.74
CA TYR A 125 -2.87 2.29 7.75
C TYR A 125 -2.73 2.82 6.33
N VAL A 126 -3.53 3.83 6.01
CA VAL A 126 -3.53 4.52 4.72
C VAL A 126 -3.39 6.02 4.94
N GLY A 127 -2.40 6.62 4.32
CA GLY A 127 -2.23 8.07 4.25
C GLY A 127 -2.96 8.64 3.04
N THR A 128 -3.73 9.67 3.27
CA THR A 128 -4.59 10.32 2.26
C THR A 128 -4.39 11.84 2.26
N ASP A 129 -5.00 12.55 1.31
CA ASP A 129 -5.06 14.03 1.28
C ASP A 129 -5.64 14.64 2.56
N ILE A 130 -6.45 13.91 3.31
CA ILE A 130 -7.18 14.42 4.46
C ILE A 130 -6.84 13.72 5.79
N GLY A 131 -5.70 13.06 5.84
CA GLY A 131 -5.18 12.43 7.05
C GLY A 131 -4.95 10.94 6.95
N VAL A 132 -4.73 10.29 8.09
CA VAL A 132 -4.52 8.86 8.22
C VAL A 132 -5.85 8.14 8.45
N TYR A 133 -6.04 7.03 7.76
CA TYR A 133 -7.14 6.09 7.97
C TYR A 133 -6.58 4.74 8.41
N THR A 134 -7.25 4.13 9.39
CA THR A 134 -6.88 2.84 9.97
C THR A 134 -7.99 1.84 9.76
N SER A 135 -7.64 0.65 9.33
CA SER A 135 -8.50 -0.54 9.42
C SER A 135 -7.94 -1.48 10.49
N LEU A 136 -8.81 -2.12 11.25
CA LEU A 136 -8.45 -3.13 12.26
C LEU A 136 -8.90 -4.54 11.85
N ASP A 137 -9.48 -4.68 10.66
CA ASP A 137 -10.14 -5.87 10.16
C ASP A 137 -9.81 -6.16 8.68
N SER A 138 -8.55 -5.94 8.32
CA SER A 138 -8.02 -6.20 6.97
C SER A 138 -8.73 -5.42 5.86
N GLY A 139 -9.21 -4.20 6.17
CA GLY A 139 -9.82 -3.28 5.22
C GLY A 139 -11.33 -3.41 5.05
N ALA A 140 -12.00 -4.21 5.90
CA ALA A 140 -13.46 -4.30 5.88
C ALA A 140 -14.14 -3.03 6.41
N ASN A 141 -13.50 -2.35 7.38
CA ASN A 141 -13.96 -1.07 7.91
C ASN A 141 -12.78 -0.10 8.07
N TRP A 142 -13.03 1.17 7.83
CA TRP A 142 -12.04 2.24 7.94
C TRP A 142 -12.47 3.30 8.93
N PHE A 143 -11.53 3.73 9.74
CA PHE A 143 -11.73 4.80 10.73
C PHE A 143 -10.64 5.84 10.54
N ARG A 144 -11.03 7.10 10.65
CA ARG A 144 -10.04 8.17 10.65
C ARG A 144 -9.25 8.12 11.95
N GLU A 145 -7.93 8.11 11.83
CA GLU A 145 -7.04 8.23 12.98
C GLU A 145 -7.10 9.65 13.54
N ALA A 146 -7.63 9.78 14.75
CA ALA A 146 -7.85 11.09 15.41
C ALA A 146 -6.82 11.40 16.49
N THR A 147 -5.99 10.41 16.88
CA THR A 147 -5.05 10.54 18.00
C THR A 147 -3.70 11.08 17.53
N GLY A 148 -3.61 12.39 17.31
CA GLY A 148 -2.35 13.07 17.09
C GLY A 148 -2.04 13.45 15.62
N PHE A 149 -2.73 12.89 14.64
CA PHE A 149 -2.57 13.30 13.24
C PHE A 149 -3.58 14.38 12.85
N GLY A 150 -3.09 15.49 12.33
CA GLY A 150 -3.94 16.57 11.83
C GLY A 150 -4.70 16.19 10.56
N ASN A 151 -5.64 17.07 10.16
CA ASN A 151 -6.26 17.01 8.84
C ASN A 151 -5.29 17.60 7.81
N VAL A 152 -4.39 16.78 7.29
CA VAL A 152 -3.26 17.18 6.43
C VAL A 152 -2.96 16.05 5.46
N SER A 153 -2.48 16.38 4.26
CA SER A 153 -1.99 15.35 3.32
C SER A 153 -0.84 14.57 3.94
N VAL A 154 -0.95 13.24 3.90
CA VAL A 154 0.04 12.31 4.44
C VAL A 154 0.71 11.59 3.29
N GLU A 155 1.95 11.98 3.02
CA GLU A 155 2.71 11.52 1.86
C GLU A 155 3.35 10.14 2.08
N HIS A 156 3.74 9.85 3.34
CA HIS A 156 4.36 8.56 3.66
C HIS A 156 4.00 8.10 5.08
N LEU A 157 3.76 6.81 5.22
CA LEU A 157 3.55 6.12 6.49
C LEU A 157 4.58 5.02 6.66
N GLU A 158 5.10 4.89 7.88
CA GLU A 158 6.01 3.82 8.24
C GLU A 158 5.68 3.31 9.65
N VAL A 159 5.64 1.99 9.81
CA VAL A 159 5.59 1.36 11.12
C VAL A 159 6.99 0.91 11.50
N ASN A 160 7.52 1.44 12.58
CA ASN A 160 8.88 1.14 13.01
C ASN A 160 8.98 1.00 14.53
N SER A 161 9.93 0.21 15.00
CA SER A 161 10.19 -0.01 16.43
C SER A 161 11.21 1.00 16.97
N GLN A 162 10.98 1.47 18.17
CA GLN A 162 11.96 2.23 18.95
C GLN A 162 12.13 1.55 20.31
N GLY A 163 13.18 0.78 20.45
CA GLY A 163 13.33 -0.14 21.57
C GLY A 163 12.25 -1.24 21.54
N ALA A 164 11.52 -1.39 22.66
CA ALA A 164 10.40 -2.34 22.76
C ALA A 164 9.06 -1.78 22.27
N ALA A 165 8.97 -0.49 21.97
CA ALA A 165 7.73 0.16 21.53
C ALA A 165 7.66 0.24 20.01
N LEU A 166 6.46 0.03 19.48
CA LEU A 166 6.14 0.18 18.06
C LEU A 166 5.43 1.51 17.84
N TYR A 167 5.78 2.20 16.77
CA TYR A 167 5.21 3.51 16.41
C TYR A 167 4.76 3.53 14.95
N LEU A 168 3.67 4.23 14.70
CA LEU A 168 3.30 4.69 13.36
C LEU A 168 3.87 6.10 13.17
N TYR A 169 4.68 6.26 12.14
CA TYR A 169 5.21 7.55 11.70
C TYR A 169 4.42 8.02 10.48
N ALA A 170 4.06 9.29 10.47
CA ALA A 170 3.41 9.94 9.34
C ALA A 170 4.23 11.16 8.89
N PHE A 171 4.60 11.19 7.64
CA PHE A 171 5.29 12.30 6.99
C PHE A 171 4.27 13.07 6.16
N THR A 172 4.11 14.36 6.46
CA THR A 172 2.99 15.16 5.97
C THR A 172 3.45 16.29 5.08
N HIS A 173 2.60 16.71 4.16
CA HIS A 173 2.87 17.87 3.34
C HIS A 173 2.72 19.15 4.17
N GLY A 174 3.84 19.84 4.39
CA GLY A 174 3.88 21.17 5.02
C GLY A 174 3.74 21.22 6.54
N ARG A 175 3.53 20.07 7.26
CA ARG A 175 3.41 20.04 8.72
C ARG A 175 4.39 19.10 9.43
N GLY A 176 5.45 18.70 8.71
CA GLY A 176 6.53 17.88 9.25
C GLY A 176 6.15 16.41 9.48
N ALA A 177 6.87 15.74 10.38
CA ALA A 177 6.67 14.35 10.73
C ALA A 177 6.00 14.20 12.09
N TRP A 178 5.10 13.24 12.18
CA TRP A 178 4.33 12.91 13.37
C TRP A 178 4.54 11.45 13.73
N ARG A 179 4.38 11.11 15.01
CA ARG A 179 4.36 9.70 15.42
C ARG A 179 3.34 9.46 16.52
N VAL A 180 2.74 8.28 16.51
CA VAL A 180 1.89 7.79 17.59
C VAL A 180 2.35 6.39 18.00
N PRO A 181 2.33 6.04 19.29
CA PRO A 181 2.62 4.69 19.74
C PRO A 181 1.49 3.75 19.26
N LEU A 182 1.88 2.58 18.77
CA LEU A 182 0.92 1.50 18.49
C LEU A 182 0.78 0.67 19.75
N VAL A 183 -0.41 0.70 20.33
CA VAL A 183 -0.72 -0.13 21.50
C VAL A 183 -1.01 -1.55 21.01
N PRO A 184 -0.43 -2.59 21.64
CA PRO A 184 -0.64 -4.00 21.31
C PRO A 184 -2.11 -4.40 21.33
#